data_aed2cb73747b392d9a6a5e857f93bc58
#
_entry.id   aed2cb73747b392d9a6a5e857f93bc58
#
_cell.length_a   1.000
_cell.length_b   1.000
_cell.length_c   1.000
_cell.angle_alpha   90.00
_cell.angle_beta   90.00
_cell.angle_gamma   90.00
#
_symmetry.space_group_name_H-M   'P 1'
#
loop_
_entity.id
_entity.type
_entity.pdbx_description
1 polymer ?
#
loop_
_entity_poly.entity_id
_entity_poly.type
_entity_poly.pdbx_seq_one_letter_code
_entity_poly.pdbx_strand_id
1 'polypeptide(L)'
;MKRLLLTLLLTFPLAAQAVDLENGQKQARSCALCHGHYGQGTPGPASPRLAGTPAGYMVKQIEAYINEERINPRMVITSSLHSISEEAIDDIAAYYESVNLEKINPVLNRIPEWPGDTARGKELYEGDCKSCHRKNGMGKSRKGIPALALQYPRYLFRQIKMFQWDKRVHDDDPEDETFDELTDQDIEALLAYVSSLAPGNKK
;
A
#
# COMPACT_ATOMS: atom_id res chain seq x y z
N MET A 1 22.27 62.28 11.58
CA MET A 1 20.89 61.75 11.41
C MET A 1 21.01 60.38 10.74
N LYS A 2 20.94 59.29 11.51
CA LYS A 2 20.97 57.91 10.99
C LYS A 2 19.55 57.46 10.70
N ARG A 3 19.24 57.24 9.42
CA ARG A 3 17.93 56.69 9.01
C ARG A 3 17.95 55.17 9.24
N LEU A 4 17.16 54.67 10.17
CA LEU A 4 16.91 53.28 10.45
C LEU A 4 15.95 52.74 9.38
N LEU A 5 16.43 51.92 8.46
CA LEU A 5 15.58 51.21 7.51
C LEU A 5 14.99 49.97 8.23
N LEU A 6 13.70 50.04 8.54
CA LEU A 6 12.94 48.94 9.12
C LEU A 6 12.53 48.02 7.98
N THR A 7 13.23 46.90 7.80
CA THR A 7 12.86 45.82 6.86
C THR A 7 11.70 45.01 7.43
N LEU A 8 10.50 45.23 6.89
CA LEU A 8 9.32 44.46 7.22
C LEU A 8 9.43 43.04 6.56
N LEU A 9 9.79 42.02 7.35
CA LEU A 9 9.75 40.63 6.91
C LEU A 9 8.27 40.20 6.81
N LEU A 10 7.74 40.13 5.59
CA LEU A 10 6.45 39.51 5.28
C LEU A 10 6.60 37.99 5.39
N THR A 11 6.19 37.44 6.53
CA THR A 11 6.02 35.98 6.68
C THR A 11 4.73 35.57 5.98
N PHE A 12 4.84 35.04 4.77
CA PHE A 12 3.73 34.34 4.14
C PHE A 12 3.46 33.01 4.92
N PRO A 13 2.24 32.80 5.43
CA PRO A 13 1.89 31.51 5.97
C PRO A 13 1.92 30.50 4.83
N LEU A 14 2.74 29.46 4.95
CA LEU A 14 2.65 28.28 4.11
C LEU A 14 1.32 27.60 4.48
N ALA A 15 0.27 27.85 3.70
CA ALA A 15 -0.97 27.11 3.83
C ALA A 15 -0.68 25.66 3.42
N ALA A 16 -0.66 24.75 4.38
CA ALA A 16 -0.70 23.31 4.07
C ALA A 16 -1.99 23.08 3.27
N GLN A 17 -1.84 22.61 2.03
CA GLN A 17 -2.97 22.35 1.15
C GLN A 17 -3.76 21.19 1.74
N ALA A 18 -5.05 21.38 1.98
CA ALA A 18 -5.90 20.33 2.50
C ALA A 18 -6.18 19.31 1.38
N VAL A 19 -6.11 18.05 1.71
CA VAL A 19 -6.40 16.95 0.79
C VAL A 19 -7.85 17.04 0.27
N ASP A 20 -8.03 16.88 -1.04
CA ASP A 20 -9.33 16.89 -1.72
C ASP A 20 -9.73 15.47 -2.14
N LEU A 21 -10.63 14.85 -1.37
CA LEU A 21 -11.09 13.48 -1.64
C LEU A 21 -11.93 13.38 -2.92
N GLU A 22 -12.66 14.44 -3.31
CA GLU A 22 -13.46 14.46 -4.54
C GLU A 22 -12.53 14.52 -5.75
N ASN A 23 -11.52 15.37 -5.72
CA ASN A 23 -10.48 15.41 -6.73
C ASN A 23 -9.75 14.08 -6.81
N GLY A 24 -9.36 13.50 -5.67
CA GLY A 24 -8.73 12.18 -5.59
C GLY A 24 -9.57 11.08 -6.27
N GLN A 25 -10.87 11.03 -6.00
CA GLN A 25 -11.78 10.09 -6.66
C GLN A 25 -11.85 10.32 -8.19
N LYS A 26 -11.87 11.55 -8.62
CA LYS A 26 -11.90 11.91 -10.04
C LYS A 26 -10.62 11.51 -10.75
N GLN A 27 -9.47 11.79 -10.15
CA GLN A 27 -8.15 11.46 -10.70
C GLN A 27 -7.88 9.95 -10.69
N ALA A 28 -8.44 9.20 -9.72
CA ALA A 28 -8.29 7.76 -9.59
C ALA A 28 -8.99 6.92 -10.70
N ARG A 29 -9.67 7.55 -11.65
CA ARG A 29 -10.41 6.82 -12.72
C ARG A 29 -9.52 5.94 -13.58
N SER A 30 -8.30 6.37 -13.89
CA SER A 30 -7.33 5.56 -14.64
C SER A 30 -6.87 4.34 -13.81
N CYS A 31 -6.71 4.50 -12.51
CA CYS A 31 -6.34 3.43 -11.58
C CYS A 31 -7.45 2.37 -11.50
N ALA A 32 -8.72 2.81 -11.52
CA ALA A 32 -9.90 1.96 -11.43
C ALA A 32 -10.02 0.93 -12.57
N LEU A 33 -9.41 1.18 -13.73
CA LEU A 33 -9.40 0.24 -14.87
C LEU A 33 -8.80 -1.12 -14.50
N CYS A 34 -7.79 -1.12 -13.62
CA CYS A 34 -7.12 -2.33 -13.17
C CYS A 34 -7.47 -2.68 -11.71
N HIS A 35 -7.58 -1.67 -10.84
CA HIS A 35 -7.77 -1.86 -9.41
C HIS A 35 -9.25 -1.91 -8.99
N GLY A 36 -10.19 -1.81 -9.94
CA GLY A 36 -11.63 -1.79 -9.69
C GLY A 36 -12.14 -0.44 -9.20
N HIS A 37 -13.45 -0.22 -9.37
CA HIS A 37 -14.09 1.08 -9.17
C HIS A 37 -13.85 1.70 -7.78
N TYR A 38 -13.81 0.86 -6.76
CA TYR A 38 -13.55 1.26 -5.37
C TYR A 38 -12.12 0.93 -4.91
N GLY A 39 -11.22 0.57 -5.82
CA GLY A 39 -9.89 0.11 -5.46
C GLY A 39 -9.88 -1.25 -4.75
N GLN A 40 -10.93 -2.07 -4.94
CA GLN A 40 -11.04 -3.40 -4.34
C GLN A 40 -9.97 -4.37 -4.85
N GLY A 41 -9.38 -4.11 -6.01
CA GLY A 41 -8.42 -5.00 -6.65
C GLY A 41 -9.05 -6.24 -7.28
N THR A 42 -8.19 -7.19 -7.65
CA THR A 42 -8.59 -8.52 -8.14
C THR A 42 -7.76 -9.60 -7.46
N PRO A 43 -8.29 -10.84 -7.27
CA PRO A 43 -7.57 -11.96 -6.63
C PRO A 43 -6.36 -12.48 -7.43
N GLY A 44 -5.69 -11.65 -8.21
CA GLY A 44 -4.51 -11.97 -9.01
C GLY A 44 -3.25 -11.29 -8.51
N PRO A 45 -2.09 -11.57 -9.13
CA PRO A 45 -0.81 -11.00 -8.71
C PRO A 45 -0.58 -9.56 -9.18
N ALA A 46 -1.43 -9.03 -10.08
CA ALA A 46 -1.14 -7.79 -10.82
C ALA A 46 -1.88 -6.56 -10.30
N SER A 47 -3.11 -6.73 -9.80
CA SER A 47 -4.00 -5.62 -9.43
C SER A 47 -4.36 -5.68 -7.94
N PRO A 48 -3.47 -5.21 -7.07
CA PRO A 48 -3.71 -5.25 -5.63
C PRO A 48 -4.92 -4.39 -5.23
N ARG A 49 -5.42 -4.65 -4.03
CA ARG A 49 -6.34 -3.77 -3.35
C ARG A 49 -5.63 -2.46 -3.01
N LEU A 50 -6.28 -1.34 -3.31
CA LEU A 50 -5.89 0.01 -2.92
C LEU A 50 -6.77 0.54 -1.78
N ALA A 51 -8.05 0.13 -1.75
CA ALA A 51 -9.02 0.55 -0.72
C ALA A 51 -8.50 0.24 0.69
N GLY A 52 -8.49 1.27 1.55
CA GLY A 52 -8.01 1.19 2.92
C GLY A 52 -6.48 1.09 3.06
N THR A 53 -5.74 1.23 1.97
CA THR A 53 -4.26 1.31 2.03
C THR A 53 -3.85 2.67 2.60
N PRO A 54 -2.88 2.74 3.53
CA PRO A 54 -2.40 4.00 4.09
C PRO A 54 -1.94 4.97 2.99
N ALA A 55 -2.41 6.22 3.04
CA ALA A 55 -2.09 7.22 2.01
C ALA A 55 -0.58 7.42 1.85
N GLY A 56 0.15 7.63 2.95
CA GLY A 56 1.61 7.81 2.89
C GLY A 56 2.36 6.62 2.30
N TYR A 57 1.88 5.37 2.54
CA TYR A 57 2.44 4.21 1.86
C TYR A 57 2.14 4.23 0.36
N MET A 58 0.92 4.63 -0.03
CA MET A 58 0.52 4.66 -1.44
C MET A 58 1.29 5.71 -2.23
N VAL A 59 1.42 6.94 -1.69
CA VAL A 59 2.25 8.01 -2.27
C VAL A 59 3.64 7.49 -2.56
N LYS A 60 4.32 6.97 -1.54
CA LYS A 60 5.66 6.40 -1.67
C LYS A 60 5.75 5.31 -2.75
N GLN A 61 4.74 4.42 -2.84
CA GLN A 61 4.75 3.38 -3.85
C GLN A 61 4.53 3.92 -5.27
N ILE A 62 3.73 4.98 -5.45
CA ILE A 62 3.54 5.64 -6.74
C ILE A 62 4.83 6.35 -7.16
N GLU A 63 5.46 7.08 -6.24
CA GLU A 63 6.76 7.73 -6.48
C GLU A 63 7.84 6.71 -6.86
N ALA A 64 7.92 5.58 -6.16
CA ALA A 64 8.85 4.51 -6.49
C ALA A 64 8.65 3.94 -7.92
N TYR A 65 7.41 3.94 -8.45
CA TYR A 65 7.16 3.60 -9.86
C TYR A 65 7.57 4.72 -10.81
N ILE A 66 7.36 5.98 -10.44
CA ILE A 66 7.76 7.15 -11.24
C ILE A 66 9.29 7.22 -11.34
N ASN A 67 9.99 6.96 -10.23
CA ASN A 67 11.44 7.00 -10.12
C ASN A 67 12.14 5.71 -10.61
N GLU A 68 11.38 4.74 -11.12
CA GLU A 68 11.88 3.45 -11.58
C GLU A 68 12.54 2.56 -10.50
N GLU A 69 12.36 2.90 -9.21
CA GLU A 69 12.76 2.08 -8.07
C GLU A 69 11.90 0.81 -7.96
N ARG A 70 10.67 0.87 -8.47
CA ARG A 70 9.77 -0.26 -8.71
C ARG A 70 9.41 -0.35 -10.16
N ILE A 71 9.57 -1.53 -10.75
CA ILE A 71 9.36 -1.71 -12.20
C ILE A 71 7.99 -2.35 -12.45
N ASN A 72 7.09 -1.59 -13.07
CA ASN A 72 5.85 -2.08 -13.65
C ASN A 72 5.42 -1.22 -14.85
N PRO A 73 5.99 -1.47 -16.04
CA PRO A 73 5.72 -0.63 -17.23
C PRO A 73 4.23 -0.51 -17.56
N ARG A 74 3.45 -1.59 -17.36
CA ARG A 74 2.00 -1.58 -17.61
C ARG A 74 1.31 -0.55 -16.72
N MET A 75 1.60 -0.53 -15.42
CA MET A 75 1.02 0.42 -14.48
C MET A 75 1.40 1.85 -14.85
N VAL A 76 2.69 2.11 -15.08
CA VAL A 76 3.21 3.45 -15.41
C VAL A 76 2.56 4.01 -16.66
N ILE A 77 2.49 3.23 -17.73
CA ILE A 77 1.94 3.66 -19.02
C ILE A 77 0.42 3.80 -18.96
N THR A 78 -0.30 2.79 -18.44
CA THR A 78 -1.76 2.78 -18.44
C THR A 78 -2.33 3.88 -17.54
N SER A 79 -1.68 4.18 -16.42
CA SER A 79 -2.12 5.22 -15.48
C SER A 79 -1.50 6.58 -15.78
N SER A 80 -0.62 6.70 -16.78
CA SER A 80 0.09 7.94 -17.13
C SER A 80 0.77 8.59 -15.90
N LEU A 81 1.43 7.78 -15.05
CA LEU A 81 1.94 8.24 -13.74
C LEU A 81 2.84 9.47 -13.84
N HIS A 82 3.69 9.56 -14.86
CA HIS A 82 4.56 10.73 -15.07
C HIS A 82 3.81 12.04 -15.38
N SER A 83 2.51 11.98 -15.64
CA SER A 83 1.67 13.16 -15.95
C SER A 83 0.80 13.58 -14.77
N ILE A 84 0.83 12.85 -13.65
CA ILE A 84 0.05 13.14 -12.45
C ILE A 84 0.87 14.08 -11.57
N SER A 85 0.28 15.18 -11.09
CA SER A 85 0.96 16.09 -10.15
C SER A 85 1.08 15.45 -8.76
N GLU A 86 2.06 15.90 -7.97
CA GLU A 86 2.26 15.45 -6.58
C GLU A 86 0.99 15.66 -5.75
N GLU A 87 0.33 16.82 -5.87
CA GLU A 87 -0.94 17.12 -5.21
C GLU A 87 -2.04 16.09 -5.59
N ALA A 88 -2.14 15.73 -6.87
CA ALA A 88 -3.12 14.74 -7.30
C ALA A 88 -2.77 13.32 -6.80
N ILE A 89 -1.50 13.00 -6.61
CA ILE A 89 -1.07 11.75 -5.99
C ILE A 89 -1.51 11.69 -4.53
N ASP A 90 -1.34 12.77 -3.77
CA ASP A 90 -1.80 12.88 -2.39
C ASP A 90 -3.31 12.72 -2.28
N ASP A 91 -4.07 13.40 -3.14
CA ASP A 91 -5.53 13.31 -3.19
C ASP A 91 -6.02 11.89 -3.54
N ILE A 92 -5.41 11.25 -4.54
CA ILE A 92 -5.70 9.84 -4.92
C ILE A 92 -5.43 8.89 -3.75
N ALA A 93 -4.28 9.07 -3.09
CA ALA A 93 -3.88 8.23 -1.98
C ALA A 93 -4.84 8.35 -0.80
N ALA A 94 -5.20 9.58 -0.44
CA ALA A 94 -6.16 9.86 0.62
C ALA A 94 -7.57 9.38 0.27
N TYR A 95 -8.01 9.51 -0.97
CA TYR A 95 -9.26 8.93 -1.44
C TYR A 95 -9.29 7.42 -1.18
N TYR A 96 -8.29 6.67 -1.66
CA TYR A 96 -8.28 5.22 -1.47
C TYR A 96 -8.13 4.81 0.00
N GLU A 97 -7.39 5.54 0.83
CA GLU A 97 -7.33 5.29 2.27
C GLU A 97 -8.70 5.44 2.91
N SER A 98 -9.51 6.40 2.47
CA SER A 98 -10.86 6.66 2.99
C SER A 98 -11.88 5.59 2.59
N VAL A 99 -11.62 4.79 1.56
CA VAL A 99 -12.57 3.80 1.03
C VAL A 99 -12.74 2.64 2.00
N ASN A 100 -13.95 2.48 2.51
CA ASN A 100 -14.34 1.36 3.36
C ASN A 100 -15.22 0.38 2.60
N LEU A 101 -14.62 -0.69 2.08
CA LEU A 101 -15.34 -1.71 1.30
C LEU A 101 -16.40 -2.44 2.10
N GLU A 102 -16.21 -2.63 3.42
CA GLU A 102 -17.21 -3.28 4.27
C GLU A 102 -18.53 -2.50 4.31
N LYS A 103 -18.45 -1.16 4.31
CA LYS A 103 -19.63 -0.30 4.28
C LYS A 103 -20.26 -0.18 2.89
N ILE A 104 -19.45 -0.24 1.83
CA ILE A 104 -19.92 -0.10 0.45
C ILE A 104 -20.55 -1.40 -0.05
N ASN A 105 -19.82 -2.49 0.05
CA ASN A 105 -20.24 -3.83 -0.31
C ASN A 105 -19.33 -4.88 0.35
N PRO A 106 -19.80 -5.58 1.39
CA PRO A 106 -19.02 -6.58 2.11
C PRO A 106 -18.46 -7.71 1.22
N VAL A 107 -19.10 -8.00 0.09
CA VAL A 107 -18.58 -9.01 -0.86
C VAL A 107 -17.27 -8.57 -1.47
N LEU A 108 -17.10 -7.27 -1.74
CA LEU A 108 -15.86 -6.71 -2.28
C LEU A 108 -14.75 -6.66 -1.22
N ASN A 109 -15.10 -6.78 0.06
CA ASN A 109 -14.13 -6.78 1.15
C ASN A 109 -13.50 -8.15 1.42
N ARG A 110 -14.02 -9.22 0.83
CA ARG A 110 -13.52 -10.58 1.04
C ARG A 110 -12.14 -10.77 0.45
N ILE A 111 -11.28 -11.45 1.22
CA ILE A 111 -9.99 -11.95 0.78
C ILE A 111 -10.11 -13.48 0.67
N PRO A 112 -9.82 -14.10 -0.47
CA PRO A 112 -9.84 -15.56 -0.57
C PRO A 112 -8.82 -16.18 0.38
N GLU A 113 -9.21 -17.23 1.08
CA GLU A 113 -8.29 -18.03 1.88
C GLU A 113 -7.24 -18.69 0.96
N TRP A 114 -6.01 -18.72 1.44
CA TRP A 114 -4.92 -19.37 0.76
C TRP A 114 -4.68 -20.73 1.39
N PRO A 115 -4.58 -21.82 0.60
CA PRO A 115 -4.29 -23.14 1.15
C PRO A 115 -2.85 -23.21 1.64
N GLY A 116 -2.61 -23.92 2.75
CA GLY A 116 -1.27 -24.13 3.28
C GLY A 116 -1.24 -24.40 4.78
N ASP A 117 -0.03 -24.55 5.32
CA ASP A 117 0.21 -24.78 6.74
C ASP A 117 0.08 -23.48 7.55
N THR A 118 -1.11 -23.20 8.05
CA THR A 118 -1.39 -22.01 8.86
C THR A 118 -0.62 -22.01 10.19
N ALA A 119 -0.23 -23.16 10.74
CA ALA A 119 0.54 -23.23 11.98
C ALA A 119 1.98 -22.76 11.75
N ARG A 120 2.62 -23.27 10.71
CA ARG A 120 3.94 -22.81 10.27
C ARG A 120 3.91 -21.33 9.87
N GLY A 121 2.89 -20.92 9.10
CA GLY A 121 2.72 -19.52 8.70
C GLY A 121 2.55 -18.58 9.88
N LYS A 122 1.86 -19.01 10.95
CA LYS A 122 1.74 -18.25 12.19
C LYS A 122 3.10 -18.08 12.88
N GLU A 123 3.89 -19.13 12.97
CA GLU A 123 5.22 -19.10 13.57
C GLU A 123 6.11 -18.06 12.88
N LEU A 124 6.22 -18.13 11.56
CA LEU A 124 6.97 -17.19 10.73
C LEU A 124 6.46 -15.75 10.90
N TYR A 125 5.15 -15.57 10.84
CA TYR A 125 4.54 -14.25 10.98
C TYR A 125 4.79 -13.62 12.37
N GLU A 126 4.69 -14.41 13.41
CA GLU A 126 4.91 -13.94 14.79
C GLU A 126 6.40 -13.66 15.07
N GLY A 127 7.32 -14.27 14.33
CA GLY A 127 8.74 -13.96 14.35
C GLY A 127 9.01 -12.57 13.77
N ASP A 128 8.84 -12.42 12.49
CA ASP A 128 9.44 -11.30 11.75
C ASP A 128 8.43 -10.23 11.30
N CYS A 129 7.14 -10.56 11.13
CA CYS A 129 6.17 -9.65 10.51
C CYS A 129 5.30 -8.88 11.52
N LYS A 130 4.97 -9.52 12.65
CA LYS A 130 3.99 -9.04 13.63
C LYS A 130 4.35 -7.69 14.25
N SER A 131 5.64 -7.41 14.44
CA SER A 131 6.13 -6.19 15.08
C SER A 131 5.65 -4.94 14.33
N CYS A 132 5.70 -4.95 13.01
CA CYS A 132 5.27 -3.89 12.12
C CYS A 132 3.80 -4.06 11.69
N HIS A 133 3.42 -5.23 11.18
CA HIS A 133 2.10 -5.48 10.61
C HIS A 133 1.01 -5.80 11.63
N ARG A 134 1.32 -5.84 12.94
CA ARG A 134 0.46 -6.20 14.07
C ARG A 134 0.00 -7.67 14.05
N LYS A 135 -0.43 -8.17 15.21
CA LYS A 135 -0.93 -9.55 15.38
C LYS A 135 -2.11 -9.90 14.45
N ASN A 136 -2.92 -8.94 14.08
CA ASN A 136 -4.10 -9.13 13.23
C ASN A 136 -3.86 -8.83 11.74
N GLY A 137 -2.63 -8.55 11.35
CA GLY A 137 -2.28 -8.26 9.95
C GLY A 137 -2.78 -6.92 9.41
N MET A 138 -3.31 -6.03 10.26
CA MET A 138 -3.96 -4.77 9.84
C MET A 138 -2.99 -3.59 9.70
N GLY A 139 -1.69 -3.81 9.89
CA GLY A 139 -0.68 -2.76 9.74
C GLY A 139 -0.83 -1.60 10.73
N LYS A 140 -0.19 -0.49 10.41
CA LYS A 140 -0.23 0.76 11.21
C LYS A 140 -0.36 1.95 10.25
N SER A 141 -1.59 2.33 9.87
CA SER A 141 -1.86 3.38 8.86
C SER A 141 -1.06 4.66 9.13
N ARG A 142 -1.09 5.20 10.35
CA ARG A 142 -0.33 6.40 10.73
C ARG A 142 1.19 6.32 10.53
N LYS A 143 1.74 5.12 10.36
CA LYS A 143 3.16 4.87 10.11
C LYS A 143 3.43 4.40 8.67
N GLY A 144 2.43 4.45 7.80
CA GLY A 144 2.56 3.96 6.43
C GLY A 144 2.73 2.45 6.31
N ILE A 145 2.43 1.66 7.35
CA ILE A 145 2.57 0.19 7.31
C ILE A 145 1.26 -0.43 6.82
N PRO A 146 1.26 -1.10 5.66
CA PRO A 146 0.04 -1.59 5.03
C PRO A 146 -0.57 -2.78 5.77
N ALA A 147 -1.90 -2.97 5.58
CA ALA A 147 -2.62 -4.14 6.06
C ALA A 147 -2.37 -5.33 5.13
N LEU A 148 -1.70 -6.37 5.63
CA LEU A 148 -1.48 -7.61 4.89
C LEU A 148 -2.75 -8.47 4.84
N ALA A 149 -3.53 -8.52 5.93
CA ALA A 149 -4.76 -9.30 6.02
C ALA A 149 -5.87 -8.85 5.05
N LEU A 150 -5.77 -7.63 4.52
CA LEU A 150 -6.71 -7.11 3.53
C LEU A 150 -6.19 -7.18 2.09
N GLN A 151 -5.02 -7.81 1.88
CA GLN A 151 -4.40 -7.88 0.56
C GLN A 151 -4.50 -9.31 -0.01
N TYR A 152 -4.57 -9.40 -1.33
CA TYR A 152 -4.67 -10.69 -2.02
C TYR A 152 -3.40 -11.53 -1.88
N PRO A 153 -3.50 -12.81 -1.50
CA PRO A 153 -2.35 -13.68 -1.28
C PRO A 153 -1.42 -13.77 -2.50
N ARG A 154 -1.97 -13.90 -3.71
CA ARG A 154 -1.15 -13.95 -4.94
C ARG A 154 -0.33 -12.67 -5.17
N TYR A 155 -0.88 -11.52 -4.79
CA TYR A 155 -0.13 -10.28 -4.86
C TYR A 155 0.99 -10.26 -3.81
N LEU A 156 0.68 -10.65 -2.56
CA LEU A 156 1.68 -10.75 -1.49
C LEU A 156 2.80 -11.72 -1.87
N PHE A 157 2.48 -12.91 -2.41
CA PHE A 157 3.47 -13.87 -2.90
C PHE A 157 4.46 -13.18 -3.86
N ARG A 158 3.91 -12.52 -4.88
CA ARG A 158 4.73 -11.80 -5.85
C ARG A 158 5.60 -10.72 -5.19
N GLN A 159 5.05 -10.00 -4.20
CA GLN A 159 5.83 -8.94 -3.56
C GLN A 159 6.99 -9.51 -2.74
N ILE A 160 6.78 -10.60 -2.00
CA ILE A 160 7.85 -11.29 -1.27
C ILE A 160 8.93 -11.75 -2.25
N LYS A 161 8.56 -12.35 -3.37
CA LYS A 161 9.54 -12.72 -4.41
C LYS A 161 10.29 -11.52 -4.98
N MET A 162 9.64 -10.36 -5.10
CA MET A 162 10.32 -9.13 -5.58
C MET A 162 11.31 -8.60 -4.54
N PHE A 163 11.04 -8.75 -3.23
CA PHE A 163 11.99 -8.46 -2.17
C PHE A 163 13.18 -9.42 -2.25
N GLN A 164 12.96 -10.73 -2.29
CA GLN A 164 14.02 -11.75 -2.43
C GLN A 164 14.92 -11.57 -3.66
N TRP A 165 14.43 -10.91 -4.70
CA TRP A 165 15.20 -10.69 -5.94
C TRP A 165 15.80 -9.29 -6.04
N ASP A 166 15.80 -8.52 -4.97
CA ASP A 166 16.27 -7.12 -4.94
C ASP A 166 15.62 -6.22 -6.01
N LYS A 167 14.37 -6.55 -6.38
CA LYS A 167 13.56 -5.78 -7.33
C LYS A 167 12.59 -4.84 -6.62
N ARG A 168 12.59 -4.86 -5.30
CA ARG A 168 11.81 -4.00 -4.43
C ARG A 168 12.44 -3.97 -3.04
N VAL A 169 12.56 -2.78 -2.46
CA VAL A 169 13.02 -2.59 -1.09
C VAL A 169 11.85 -2.74 -0.11
N HIS A 170 12.07 -3.43 1.00
CA HIS A 170 11.17 -3.53 2.13
C HIS A 170 11.64 -2.58 3.24
N ASP A 171 10.68 -1.93 3.92
CA ASP A 171 10.91 -1.03 5.08
C ASP A 171 11.96 0.08 4.87
N ASP A 172 12.22 0.48 3.61
CA ASP A 172 13.24 1.47 3.23
C ASP A 172 14.68 1.05 3.57
N ASP A 173 14.87 -0.20 3.87
CA ASP A 173 16.17 -0.79 4.19
C ASP A 173 16.62 -1.71 3.05
N PRO A 174 17.61 -1.28 2.24
CA PRO A 174 18.16 -2.14 1.18
C PRO A 174 18.92 -3.37 1.71
N GLU A 175 19.27 -3.37 3.00
CA GLU A 175 19.98 -4.48 3.67
C GLU A 175 19.01 -5.37 4.47
N ASP A 176 17.66 -5.21 4.29
CA ASP A 176 16.67 -6.02 4.98
C ASP A 176 16.66 -7.46 4.47
N GLU A 177 17.15 -8.40 5.27
CA GLU A 177 17.23 -9.83 4.98
C GLU A 177 15.96 -10.62 5.42
N THR A 178 14.87 -9.92 5.79
CA THR A 178 13.63 -10.55 6.33
C THR A 178 13.08 -11.69 5.46
N PHE A 179 13.33 -11.65 4.15
CA PHE A 179 12.76 -12.61 3.19
C PHE A 179 13.75 -13.63 2.63
N ASP A 180 15.05 -13.45 2.85
CA ASP A 180 16.11 -14.15 2.13
C ASP A 180 16.07 -15.68 2.34
N GLU A 181 15.83 -16.10 3.56
CA GLU A 181 15.81 -17.53 3.92
C GLU A 181 14.43 -18.20 3.71
N LEU A 182 13.40 -17.44 3.32
CA LEU A 182 12.06 -18.00 3.12
C LEU A 182 12.02 -18.88 1.86
N THR A 183 11.69 -20.16 2.04
CA THR A 183 11.36 -21.02 0.92
C THR A 183 9.99 -20.69 0.33
N ASP A 184 9.70 -21.10 -0.90
CA ASP A 184 8.36 -20.94 -1.48
C ASP A 184 7.29 -21.59 -0.60
N GLN A 185 7.61 -22.70 0.07
CA GLN A 185 6.70 -23.36 1.01
C GLN A 185 6.45 -22.52 2.27
N ASP A 186 7.49 -21.84 2.79
CA ASP A 186 7.32 -20.89 3.91
C ASP A 186 6.46 -19.69 3.50
N ILE A 187 6.65 -19.17 2.30
CA ILE A 187 5.83 -18.09 1.76
C ILE A 187 4.37 -18.54 1.64
N GLU A 188 4.10 -19.72 1.12
CA GLU A 188 2.74 -20.28 1.03
C GLU A 188 2.11 -20.46 2.42
N ALA A 189 2.87 -20.93 3.40
CA ALA A 189 2.42 -21.04 4.79
C ALA A 189 2.09 -19.65 5.39
N LEU A 190 2.95 -18.65 5.19
CA LEU A 190 2.70 -17.27 5.59
C LEU A 190 1.40 -16.74 4.99
N LEU A 191 1.16 -16.96 3.70
CA LEU A 191 -0.03 -16.49 3.01
C LEU A 191 -1.29 -17.19 3.51
N ALA A 192 -1.21 -18.49 3.82
CA ALA A 192 -2.31 -19.22 4.44
C ALA A 192 -2.69 -18.62 5.79
N TYR A 193 -1.71 -18.31 6.64
CA TYR A 193 -1.96 -17.63 7.91
C TYR A 193 -2.48 -16.21 7.74
N VAL A 194 -1.83 -15.38 6.92
CA VAL A 194 -2.22 -13.99 6.70
C VAL A 194 -3.63 -13.87 6.13
N SER A 195 -4.00 -14.71 5.17
CA SER A 195 -5.36 -14.72 4.62
C SER A 195 -6.41 -15.13 5.64
N SER A 196 -6.07 -16.01 6.60
CA SER A 196 -6.98 -16.40 7.69
C SER A 196 -7.25 -15.25 8.67
N LEU A 197 -6.38 -14.24 8.72
CA LEU A 197 -6.56 -13.05 9.55
C LEU A 197 -7.59 -12.07 8.98
N ALA A 198 -7.99 -12.22 7.72
CA ALA A 198 -8.94 -11.32 7.07
C ALA A 198 -10.27 -11.28 7.85
N PRO A 199 -10.84 -10.07 8.09
CA PRO A 199 -12.05 -9.94 8.92
C PRO A 199 -13.22 -10.79 8.45
N GLY A 200 -13.41 -10.97 7.13
CA GLY A 200 -14.45 -11.81 6.53
C GLY A 200 -14.23 -13.32 6.62
N ASN A 201 -13.05 -13.77 7.07
CA ASN A 201 -12.65 -15.18 7.15
C ASN A 201 -12.59 -15.69 8.60
N LYS A 202 -12.85 -14.83 9.58
CA LYS A 202 -12.92 -15.25 11.00
C LYS A 202 -14.20 -16.04 11.22
N LYS A 203 -14.05 -17.32 11.53
CA LYS A 203 -15.13 -18.21 12.00
C LYS A 203 -15.43 -17.94 13.47
#